data_f116170b25feb52bc3798abf8159182e
#
_entry.id   f116170b25feb52bc3798abf8159182e
#
_cell.length_a   1.000
_cell.length_b   1.000
_cell.length_c   1.000
_cell.angle_alpha   90.00
_cell.angle_beta   90.00
_cell.angle_gamma   90.00
#
_symmetry.space_group_name_H-M   'P 1'
#
loop_
_entity.id
_entity.type
_entity.pdbx_description
1 polymer ?
#
loop_
_entity_poly.entity_id
_entity_poly.type
_entity_poly.pdbx_seq_one_letter_code
_entity_poly.pdbx_strand_id
1 'polypeptide(L)'
;SDVCSSDLDRDAVLLTGSTDNEFCKVAWQKAHDDLRKISHVQFADTQRGELSLIEQLGVFYAPAGAALRATFIVDPDNVIQHVTVNNLNVGRSPEETLRVLDALQTGELCACNRVVGGETL
;
A
#
# COMPACT_ATOMS: atom_id res chain seq x y z
N SER A 1 -9.64 -6.90 -2.23
CA SER A 1 -9.93 -8.22 -2.10
C SER A 1 -8.74 -9.17 -2.18
N ASP A 2 -8.22 -9.60 -3.33
CA ASP A 2 -7.22 -10.67 -3.36
C ASP A 2 -5.76 -10.21 -3.20
N VAL A 3 -5.53 -8.93 -2.96
CA VAL A 3 -4.18 -8.35 -2.83
C VAL A 3 -3.43 -8.98 -1.65
N CYS A 4 -4.11 -9.21 -0.52
CA CYS A 4 -3.45 -9.73 0.68
C CYS A 4 -2.91 -11.15 0.50
N SER A 5 -3.68 -12.04 -0.12
CA SER A 5 -3.22 -13.40 -0.40
C SER A 5 -2.14 -13.41 -1.47
N SER A 6 -2.27 -12.55 -2.47
CA SER A 6 -1.28 -12.43 -3.54
C SER A 6 0.06 -11.94 -3.04
N ASP A 7 0.07 -11.03 -2.08
CA ASP A 7 1.32 -10.49 -1.51
C ASP A 7 2.08 -11.54 -0.72
N LEU A 8 1.39 -12.38 0.06
CA LEU A 8 2.01 -13.50 0.78
C LEU A 8 2.60 -14.52 -0.18
N ASP A 9 1.92 -14.81 -1.30
CA ASP A 9 2.42 -15.71 -2.34
C ASP A 9 3.64 -15.14 -3.06
N ARG A 10 3.89 -13.83 -2.95
CA ARG A 10 4.99 -13.13 -3.61
C ARG A 10 6.14 -12.76 -2.67
N ASP A 11 6.19 -13.36 -1.48
CA ASP A 11 7.22 -13.06 -0.49
C ASP A 11 7.26 -11.57 -0.12
N ALA A 12 6.09 -11.00 0.11
CA ALA A 12 5.91 -9.61 0.50
C ALA A 12 4.99 -9.50 1.70
N VAL A 13 5.16 -8.44 2.48
CA VAL A 13 4.30 -8.12 3.62
C VAL A 13 3.50 -6.86 3.28
N LEU A 14 2.19 -6.95 3.39
CA LEU A 14 1.29 -5.81 3.18
C LEU A 14 0.98 -5.13 4.51
N LEU A 15 1.21 -3.82 4.54
CA LEU A 15 0.81 -2.96 5.65
C LEU A 15 -0.13 -1.89 5.09
N THR A 16 -1.27 -1.69 5.74
CA THR A 16 -2.17 -0.58 5.38
C THR A 16 -2.31 0.37 6.56
N GLY A 17 -2.52 1.64 6.25
CA GLY A 17 -2.63 2.65 7.27
C GLY A 17 -3.55 3.80 6.88
N SER A 18 -4.04 4.48 7.88
CA SER A 18 -4.83 5.69 7.72
C SER A 18 -4.68 6.58 8.97
N THR A 19 -5.27 7.76 8.91
CA THR A 19 -5.25 8.71 10.03
C THR A 19 -6.24 8.37 11.13
N ASP A 20 -7.09 7.37 10.95
CA ASP A 20 -8.05 6.91 11.96
C ASP A 20 -7.33 6.15 13.08
N ASN A 21 -7.97 6.10 14.25
CA ASN A 21 -7.44 5.31 15.36
C ASN A 21 -7.72 3.79 15.16
N GLU A 22 -7.08 2.98 15.97
CA GLU A 22 -7.19 1.51 15.90
C GLU A 22 -8.63 1.01 16.18
N PHE A 23 -9.38 1.71 17.01
CA PHE A 23 -10.75 1.33 17.35
C PHE A 23 -11.70 1.54 16.17
N CYS A 24 -11.53 2.63 15.43
CA CYS A 24 -12.29 2.86 14.19
C CYS A 24 -12.01 1.78 13.15
N LYS A 25 -10.76 1.34 13.02
CA LYS A 25 -10.39 0.27 12.09
C LYS A 25 -11.02 -1.05 12.45
N VAL A 26 -11.01 -1.41 13.72
CA VAL A 26 -11.63 -2.65 14.21
C VAL A 26 -13.15 -2.61 13.99
N ALA A 27 -13.80 -1.50 14.30
CA ALA A 27 -15.24 -1.33 14.10
C ALA A 27 -15.62 -1.42 12.62
N TRP A 28 -14.84 -0.78 11.74
CA TRP A 28 -15.05 -0.80 10.30
C TRP A 28 -14.88 -2.23 9.74
N GLN A 29 -13.86 -2.93 10.17
CA GLN A 29 -13.61 -4.31 9.76
C GLN A 29 -14.75 -5.24 10.19
N LYS A 30 -15.27 -5.07 11.41
CA LYS A 30 -16.39 -5.87 11.91
C LYS A 30 -17.72 -5.56 11.23
N ALA A 31 -17.91 -4.31 10.79
CA ALA A 31 -19.16 -3.85 10.17
C ALA A 31 -19.34 -4.34 8.72
N HIS A 32 -18.26 -4.75 8.05
CA HIS A 32 -18.27 -5.16 6.65
C HIS A 32 -17.76 -6.58 6.48
N ASP A 33 -18.59 -7.48 5.92
CA ASP A 33 -18.26 -8.90 5.77
C ASP A 33 -16.99 -9.12 4.95
N ASP A 34 -16.80 -8.34 3.89
CA ASP A 34 -15.62 -8.44 3.03
C ASP A 34 -14.32 -8.11 3.76
N LEU A 35 -14.40 -7.23 4.76
CA LEU A 35 -13.26 -6.79 5.54
C LEU A 35 -12.90 -7.72 6.69
N ARG A 36 -13.84 -8.54 7.14
CA ARG A 36 -13.59 -9.53 8.20
C ARG A 36 -12.55 -10.57 7.82
N LYS A 37 -12.37 -10.78 6.53
CA LYS A 37 -11.41 -11.76 5.99
C LYS A 37 -10.00 -11.20 5.84
N ILE A 38 -9.81 -9.90 6.07
CA ILE A 38 -8.50 -9.25 5.96
C ILE A 38 -7.62 -9.66 7.14
N SER A 39 -6.47 -10.22 6.84
CA SER A 39 -5.50 -10.68 7.84
C SER A 39 -4.23 -9.85 7.90
N HIS A 40 -4.01 -8.91 6.95
CA HIS A 40 -2.82 -8.06 6.96
C HIS A 40 -2.85 -7.03 8.09
N VAL A 41 -1.68 -6.54 8.47
CA VAL A 41 -1.53 -5.54 9.52
C VAL A 41 -2.03 -4.18 9.04
N GLN A 42 -2.85 -3.56 9.87
CA GLN A 42 -3.33 -2.20 9.67
C GLN A 42 -2.76 -1.33 10.78
N PHE A 43 -2.15 -0.20 10.41
CA PHE A 43 -1.64 0.74 11.41
C PHE A 43 -2.49 2.00 11.48
N ALA A 44 -2.48 2.63 12.65
CA ALA A 44 -3.18 3.88 12.92
C ALA A 44 -2.15 5.00 13.07
N ASP A 45 -2.15 5.97 12.18
CA ASP A 45 -1.30 7.15 12.24
C ASP A 45 -2.10 8.33 12.74
N THR A 46 -2.28 8.39 14.07
CA THR A 46 -3.05 9.44 14.74
C THR A 46 -2.23 10.65 15.12
N GLN A 47 -0.91 10.55 15.04
CA GLN A 47 0.01 11.64 15.35
C GLN A 47 0.11 12.63 14.20
N ARG A 48 0.64 13.82 14.50
CA ARG A 48 0.95 14.84 13.50
C ARG A 48 2.36 15.36 13.72
N GLY A 49 2.97 15.95 12.68
CA GLY A 49 4.33 16.42 12.74
C GLY A 49 5.35 15.29 12.58
N GLU A 50 6.44 15.37 13.30
CA GLU A 50 7.57 14.44 13.15
C GLU A 50 7.24 13.01 13.54
N LEU A 51 6.20 12.80 14.35
CA LEU A 51 5.78 11.45 14.75
C LEU A 51 4.81 10.80 13.76
N SER A 52 4.36 11.53 12.75
CA SER A 52 3.44 11.02 11.73
C SER A 52 4.20 10.42 10.56
N LEU A 53 4.01 9.12 10.30
CA LEU A 53 4.57 8.48 9.12
C LEU A 53 3.98 9.06 7.83
N ILE A 54 2.68 9.34 7.82
CA ILE A 54 1.99 9.90 6.67
C ILE A 54 2.54 11.27 6.30
N GLU A 55 2.84 12.12 7.30
CA GLU A 55 3.47 13.42 7.05
C GLU A 55 4.92 13.27 6.61
N GLN A 56 5.67 12.36 7.20
CA GLN A 56 7.06 12.09 6.79
C GLN A 56 7.15 11.62 5.34
N LEU A 57 6.17 10.86 4.88
CA LEU A 57 6.09 10.38 3.50
C LEU A 57 5.55 11.44 2.53
N GLY A 58 5.10 12.58 3.03
CA GLY A 58 4.62 13.68 2.20
C GLY A 58 3.24 13.46 1.59
N VAL A 59 2.44 12.58 2.15
CA VAL A 59 1.12 12.23 1.58
C VAL A 59 -0.05 12.65 2.45
N PHE A 60 0.18 13.49 3.45
CA PHE A 60 -0.89 14.06 4.26
C PHE A 60 -1.55 15.23 3.55
N TYR A 61 -2.87 15.15 3.37
CA TYR A 61 -3.66 16.20 2.76
C TYR A 61 -4.38 16.99 3.84
N ALA A 62 -3.80 18.11 4.26
CA ALA A 62 -4.27 18.91 5.38
C ALA A 62 -5.73 19.38 5.27
N PRO A 63 -6.23 19.85 4.09
CA PRO A 63 -7.62 20.30 3.99
C PRO A 63 -8.67 19.25 4.36
N ALA A 64 -8.38 17.97 4.12
CA ALA A 64 -9.27 16.86 4.49
C ALA A 64 -8.88 16.19 5.80
N GLY A 65 -7.71 16.50 6.38
CA GLY A 65 -7.20 15.84 7.57
C GLY A 65 -6.93 14.36 7.36
N ALA A 66 -6.61 13.93 6.15
CA ALA A 66 -6.47 12.53 5.77
C ALA A 66 -5.28 12.31 4.83
N ALA A 67 -4.86 11.06 4.70
CA ALA A 67 -3.83 10.69 3.74
C ALA A 67 -4.39 10.64 2.32
N LEU A 68 -3.58 11.02 1.35
CA LEU A 68 -3.85 10.74 -0.07
C LEU A 68 -3.80 9.22 -0.31
N ARG A 69 -4.27 8.79 -1.47
CA ARG A 69 -4.28 7.38 -1.87
C ARG A 69 -2.90 6.97 -2.35
N ALA A 70 -2.02 6.64 -1.41
CA ALA A 70 -0.62 6.35 -1.70
C ALA A 70 -0.29 4.88 -1.53
N THR A 71 0.66 4.39 -2.34
CA THR A 71 1.24 3.06 -2.22
C THR A 71 2.75 3.18 -2.33
N PHE A 72 3.45 2.53 -1.43
CA PHE A 72 4.92 2.47 -1.40
C PHE A 72 5.35 1.02 -1.46
N ILE A 73 6.34 0.72 -2.28
CA ILE A 73 7.00 -0.59 -2.25
C ILE A 73 8.41 -0.37 -1.71
N VAL A 74 8.74 -1.08 -0.65
CA VAL A 74 10.02 -0.97 0.06
C VAL A 74 10.74 -2.29 -0.06
N ASP A 75 12.04 -2.25 -0.41
CA ASP A 75 12.85 -3.45 -0.54
C ASP A 75 13.37 -3.95 0.83
N PRO A 76 14.01 -5.15 0.88
CA PRO A 76 14.56 -5.66 2.14
C PRO A 76 15.64 -4.80 2.79
N ASP A 77 16.27 -3.90 2.04
CA ASP A 77 17.26 -2.95 2.55
C ASP A 77 16.62 -1.65 3.06
N ASN A 78 15.28 -1.60 3.17
CA ASN A 78 14.49 -0.45 3.59
C ASN A 78 14.58 0.74 2.63
N VAL A 79 14.83 0.49 1.36
CA VAL A 79 14.85 1.50 0.31
C VAL A 79 13.52 1.50 -0.43
N ILE A 80 12.92 2.67 -0.59
CA ILE A 80 11.68 2.83 -1.36
C ILE A 80 12.03 2.68 -2.84
N GLN A 81 11.40 1.69 -3.49
CA GLN A 81 11.63 1.38 -4.90
C GLN A 81 10.49 1.87 -5.80
N HIS A 82 9.32 2.13 -5.24
CA HIS A 82 8.17 2.58 -6.01
C HIS A 82 7.24 3.41 -5.12
N VAL A 83 6.71 4.48 -5.70
CA VAL A 83 5.71 5.34 -5.05
C VAL A 83 4.62 5.66 -6.06
N THR A 84 3.38 5.46 -5.65
CA THR A 84 2.19 5.94 -6.38
C THR A 84 1.35 6.78 -5.44
N VAL A 85 0.93 7.96 -5.88
CA VAL A 85 0.06 8.82 -5.09
C VAL A 85 -1.09 9.29 -5.96
N ASN A 86 -2.32 8.95 -5.57
CA ASN A 86 -3.52 9.41 -6.25
C ASN A 86 -4.28 10.40 -5.38
N ASN A 87 -5.03 11.29 -6.02
CA ASN A 87 -5.98 12.16 -5.35
C ASN A 87 -7.01 11.30 -4.57
N LEU A 88 -7.63 11.88 -3.55
CA LEU A 88 -8.61 11.22 -2.69
C LEU A 88 -9.75 10.53 -3.47
N ASN A 89 -10.14 11.09 -4.61
CA ASN A 89 -11.23 10.57 -5.43
C ASN A 89 -10.81 9.43 -6.37
N VAL A 90 -9.52 9.12 -6.44
CA VAL A 90 -8.99 8.12 -7.37
C VAL A 90 -8.48 6.92 -6.59
N GLY A 91 -9.12 5.77 -6.80
CA GLY A 91 -8.70 4.53 -6.17
C GLY A 91 -7.34 4.05 -6.68
N ARG A 92 -6.69 3.23 -5.87
CA ARG A 92 -5.44 2.57 -6.24
C ARG A 92 -5.75 1.33 -7.09
N SER A 93 -4.76 0.92 -7.89
CA SER A 93 -4.86 -0.30 -8.69
C SER A 93 -4.01 -1.41 -8.06
N PRO A 94 -4.62 -2.40 -7.42
CA PRO A 94 -3.86 -3.56 -6.90
C PRO A 94 -3.12 -4.31 -7.99
N GLU A 95 -3.69 -4.42 -9.19
CA GLU A 95 -3.05 -5.08 -10.34
C GLU A 95 -1.76 -4.39 -10.74
N GLU A 96 -1.75 -3.06 -10.78
CA GLU A 96 -0.54 -2.29 -11.08
C GLU A 96 0.52 -2.45 -9.99
N THR A 97 0.10 -2.46 -8.73
CA THR A 97 1.02 -2.69 -7.61
C THR A 97 1.68 -4.07 -7.72
N LEU A 98 0.91 -5.10 -8.04
CA LEU A 98 1.43 -6.45 -8.23
C LEU A 98 2.36 -6.54 -9.44
N ARG A 99 2.02 -5.85 -10.52
CA ARG A 99 2.87 -5.78 -11.72
C ARG A 99 4.25 -5.19 -11.38
N VAL A 100 4.27 -4.08 -10.66
CA VAL A 100 5.52 -3.41 -10.26
C VAL A 100 6.30 -4.27 -9.26
N LEU A 101 5.63 -4.86 -8.28
CA LEU A 101 6.26 -5.74 -7.30
C LEU A 101 6.95 -6.93 -7.99
N ASP A 102 6.24 -7.58 -8.92
CA ASP A 102 6.79 -8.69 -9.67
C ASP A 102 8.03 -8.28 -10.47
N ALA A 103 7.96 -7.12 -11.15
CA ALA A 103 9.10 -6.59 -11.89
C ALA A 103 10.30 -6.31 -10.98
N LEU A 104 10.07 -5.70 -9.81
CA LEU A 104 11.13 -5.42 -8.84
C LEU A 104 11.78 -6.70 -8.30
N GLN A 105 10.99 -7.74 -8.07
CA GLN A 105 11.48 -9.02 -7.55
C GLN A 105 12.34 -9.77 -8.57
N THR A 106 12.22 -9.51 -9.87
CA THR A 106 13.11 -10.11 -10.87
C THR A 106 14.54 -9.59 -10.74
N GLY A 107 14.74 -8.37 -10.26
CA GLY A 107 16.04 -7.71 -10.22
C GLY A 107 16.62 -7.40 -11.59
N GLU A 108 15.86 -7.57 -12.66
CA GLU A 108 16.30 -7.42 -14.03
C GLU A 108 15.66 -6.21 -14.72
N LEU A 109 16.20 -5.83 -15.86
CA LEU A 109 15.65 -4.74 -16.66
C LEU A 109 14.34 -5.19 -17.31
N CYS A 110 13.28 -4.46 -17.06
CA CYS A 110 11.94 -4.77 -17.53
C CYS A 110 11.47 -3.75 -18.56
N ALA A 111 10.80 -4.21 -19.58
CA ALA A 111 10.22 -3.36 -20.62
C ALA A 111 9.00 -2.61 -20.09
N CYS A 112 8.64 -1.52 -20.78
CA CYS A 112 7.38 -0.83 -20.55
C CYS A 112 6.21 -1.82 -20.77
N ASN A 113 5.17 -1.68 -19.95
CA ASN A 113 3.98 -2.53 -20.03
C ASN A 113 4.24 -4.04 -19.81
N ARG A 114 5.37 -4.39 -19.20
CA ARG A 114 5.60 -5.78 -18.81
C ARG A 114 4.49 -6.25 -17.88
N VAL A 115 3.92 -7.41 -18.16
CA VAL A 115 2.88 -8.03 -17.32
C VAL A 115 3.52 -8.93 -16.26
N VAL A 116 2.74 -9.31 -15.24
CA VAL A 116 3.19 -10.26 -14.21
C VAL A 116 3.62 -11.57 -14.90
N GLY A 117 4.81 -12.05 -14.54
CA GLY A 117 5.41 -13.25 -15.15
C GLY A 117 5.95 -13.07 -16.56
N GLY A 118 5.89 -11.83 -17.11
CA GLY A 118 6.41 -11.54 -18.44
C GLY A 118 7.93 -11.57 -18.49
N GLU A 119 8.46 -11.62 -19.72
CA GLU A 119 9.90 -11.66 -19.96
C GLU A 119 10.59 -10.36 -19.55
N THR A 120 11.86 -10.47 -19.19
CA THR A 120 12.77 -9.34 -18.95
C THR A 120 13.58 -9.03 -20.19
N LEU A 121 14.19 -7.86 -20.21
CA LEU A 121 15.04 -7.44 -21.32
C LEU A 121 16.45 -8.09 -21.26
#